data_18453eecd1b61993129aa5ebeb33e9a3
#
_entry.id   18453eecd1b61993129aa5ebeb33e9a3
#
_cell.length_a   1.000
_cell.length_b   1.000
_cell.length_c   1.000
_cell.angle_alpha   90.00
_cell.angle_beta   90.00
_cell.angle_gamma   90.00
#
_symmetry.space_group_name_H-M   'P 1'
#
loop_
_entity.id
_entity.type
_entity.pdbx_description
1 polymer ?
#
loop_
_entity_poly.entity_id
_entity_poly.type
_entity_poly.pdbx_seq_one_letter_code
_entity_poly.pdbx_strand_id
1 'polypeptide(L)'
;MVIKVNSNYFYAYEKFSDALRSLAVGPGDVRQRLHSAYLNFHPVRKKHLPEQLQNDYQWILNQLTRFGPVVGRDGKVLCSAIEETLNHIRNSTGSKIAERILHIYHELNWLYMERETEP
;
A
#
# COMPACT_ATOMS: atom_id res chain seq x y z
N MET A 1 -1.65 23.87 -23.31
CA MET A 1 -2.79 23.00 -22.99
C MET A 1 -2.74 22.58 -21.52
N VAL A 2 -3.84 22.73 -20.82
CA VAL A 2 -3.91 22.32 -19.43
C VAL A 2 -4.40 20.86 -19.37
N ILE A 3 -3.59 19.98 -18.78
CA ILE A 3 -3.97 18.59 -18.58
C ILE A 3 -4.60 18.46 -17.20
N LYS A 4 -5.85 18.04 -17.18
CA LYS A 4 -6.57 17.87 -15.93
C LYS A 4 -6.06 16.65 -15.19
N VAL A 5 -5.65 16.83 -13.92
CA VAL A 5 -5.21 15.73 -13.08
C VAL A 5 -6.41 14.83 -12.76
N ASN A 6 -6.24 13.53 -12.90
CA ASN A 6 -7.25 12.57 -12.53
C ASN A 6 -7.37 12.52 -11.00
N SER A 7 -8.52 12.89 -10.48
CA SER A 7 -8.75 12.96 -9.02
C SER A 7 -8.61 11.59 -8.34
N ASN A 8 -8.91 10.50 -9.05
CA ASN A 8 -8.71 9.15 -8.51
C ASN A 8 -7.22 8.86 -8.30
N TYR A 9 -6.37 9.24 -9.27
CA TYR A 9 -4.92 9.05 -9.17
C TYR A 9 -4.33 9.95 -8.09
N PHE A 10 -4.85 11.16 -7.95
CA PHE A 10 -4.40 12.07 -6.89
C PHE A 10 -4.72 11.48 -5.50
N TYR A 11 -5.91 10.92 -5.34
CA TYR A 11 -6.29 10.25 -4.10
C TYR A 11 -5.31 9.12 -3.76
N ALA A 12 -5.03 8.26 -4.72
CA ALA A 12 -4.06 7.17 -4.52
C ALA A 12 -2.67 7.73 -4.21
N TYR A 13 -2.24 8.75 -4.92
CA TYR A 13 -0.95 9.39 -4.69
C TYR A 13 -0.82 9.88 -3.25
N GLU A 14 -1.83 10.56 -2.73
CA GLU A 14 -1.81 11.04 -1.35
C GLU A 14 -1.70 9.87 -0.36
N LYS A 15 -2.50 8.83 -0.56
CA LYS A 15 -2.51 7.67 0.34
C LYS A 15 -1.19 6.92 0.33
N PHE A 16 -0.59 6.74 -0.84
CA PHE A 16 0.71 6.08 -0.95
C PHE A 16 1.84 6.98 -0.44
N SER A 17 1.71 8.30 -0.56
CA SER A 17 2.66 9.23 0.04
C SER A 17 2.67 9.08 1.57
N ASP A 18 1.49 9.03 2.19
CA ASP A 18 1.36 8.82 3.63
C ASP A 18 1.89 7.45 4.06
N ALA A 19 1.62 6.41 3.25
CA ALA A 19 2.14 5.08 3.51
C ALA A 19 3.66 5.05 3.48
N LEU A 20 4.25 5.73 2.50
CA LEU A 20 5.70 5.81 2.37
C LEU A 20 6.32 6.50 3.59
N ARG A 21 5.66 7.55 4.09
CA ARG A 21 6.11 8.22 5.31
C ARG A 21 6.11 7.24 6.50
N SER A 22 5.08 6.44 6.65
CA SER A 22 5.01 5.41 7.69
C SER A 22 6.16 4.42 7.58
N LEU A 23 6.50 4.02 6.35
CA LEU A 23 7.62 3.10 6.11
C LEU A 23 8.97 3.73 6.45
N ALA A 24 9.11 5.04 6.23
CA ALA A 24 10.38 5.72 6.44
C ALA A 24 10.62 6.10 7.89
N VAL A 25 9.60 6.55 8.61
CA VAL A 25 9.76 7.14 9.95
C VAL A 25 9.00 6.40 11.04
N GLY A 26 8.26 5.37 10.71
CA GLY A 26 7.50 4.60 11.70
C GLY A 26 8.41 3.84 12.66
N PRO A 27 7.92 3.54 13.88
CA PRO A 27 8.70 2.76 14.84
C PRO A 27 8.72 1.29 14.48
N GLY A 28 9.71 0.57 15.01
CA GLY A 28 9.80 -0.87 14.88
C GLY A 28 10.46 -1.32 13.58
N ASP A 29 10.36 -2.62 13.31
CA ASP A 29 10.93 -3.19 12.09
C ASP A 29 9.99 -2.97 10.88
N VAL A 30 10.40 -3.46 9.71
CA VAL A 30 9.63 -3.26 8.48
C VAL A 30 8.22 -3.84 8.58
N ARG A 31 8.04 -4.93 9.34
CA ARG A 31 6.71 -5.55 9.48
C ARG A 31 5.75 -4.64 10.21
N GLN A 32 6.19 -4.01 11.29
CA GLN A 32 5.38 -3.04 12.04
C GLN A 32 5.08 -1.81 11.20
N ARG A 33 6.08 -1.33 10.46
CA ARG A 33 5.92 -0.17 9.57
C ARG A 33 4.99 -0.48 8.40
N LEU A 34 5.00 -1.72 7.91
CA LEU A 34 4.04 -2.16 6.88
C LEU A 34 2.61 -2.12 7.38
N HIS A 35 2.38 -2.48 8.65
CA HIS A 35 1.05 -2.38 9.22
C HIS A 35 0.56 -0.94 9.21
N SER A 36 1.39 -0.01 9.66
CA SER A 36 1.06 1.42 9.64
C SER A 36 0.82 1.93 8.22
N ALA A 37 1.66 1.51 7.28
CA ALA A 37 1.50 1.89 5.87
C ALA A 37 0.17 1.38 5.32
N TYR A 38 -0.18 0.13 5.63
CA TYR A 38 -1.43 -0.46 5.18
C TYR A 38 -2.64 0.35 5.67
N LEU A 39 -2.61 0.84 6.90
CA LEU A 39 -3.69 1.66 7.43
C LEU A 39 -3.89 2.94 6.61
N ASN A 40 -2.84 3.44 5.99
CA ASN A 40 -2.93 4.61 5.12
C ASN A 40 -3.52 4.28 3.75
N PHE A 41 -3.06 3.20 3.10
CA PHE A 41 -3.46 2.96 1.71
C PHE A 41 -4.61 1.97 1.53
N HIS A 42 -5.06 1.28 2.58
CA HIS A 42 -6.09 0.25 2.40
C HIS A 42 -7.42 0.77 1.81
N PRO A 43 -7.80 2.06 1.96
CA PRO A 43 -9.00 2.55 1.29
C PRO A 43 -8.85 2.72 -0.22
N VAL A 44 -7.62 2.68 -0.74
CA VAL A 44 -7.39 2.80 -2.19
C VAL A 44 -7.92 1.55 -2.88
N ARG A 45 -8.70 1.76 -3.95
CA ARG A 45 -9.25 0.69 -4.77
C ARG A 45 -8.61 0.72 -6.14
N LYS A 46 -8.76 -0.38 -6.91
CA LYS A 46 -8.21 -0.46 -8.27
C LYS A 46 -8.61 0.72 -9.14
N LYS A 47 -9.84 1.22 -8.99
CA LYS A 47 -10.31 2.37 -9.77
C LYS A 47 -9.52 3.66 -9.52
N HIS A 48 -8.80 3.73 -8.41
CA HIS A 48 -7.97 4.88 -8.06
C HIS A 48 -6.57 4.80 -8.67
N LEU A 49 -6.27 3.71 -9.36
CA LEU A 49 -4.94 3.46 -9.91
C LEU A 49 -4.99 3.30 -11.42
N PRO A 50 -3.96 3.80 -12.13
CA PRO A 50 -3.85 3.49 -13.55
C PRO A 50 -3.72 1.99 -13.75
N GLU A 51 -4.18 1.51 -14.90
CA GLU A 51 -4.28 0.08 -15.19
C GLU A 51 -2.95 -0.65 -14.97
N GLN A 52 -1.84 -0.03 -15.36
CA GLN A 52 -0.52 -0.64 -15.25
C GLN A 52 -0.06 -0.87 -13.80
N LEU A 53 -0.71 -0.25 -12.81
CA LEU A 53 -0.37 -0.42 -11.40
C LEU A 53 -1.33 -1.35 -10.65
N GLN A 54 -2.44 -1.73 -11.27
CA GLN A 54 -3.47 -2.51 -10.58
C GLN A 54 -2.99 -3.91 -10.17
N ASN A 55 -2.19 -4.55 -11.01
CA ASN A 55 -1.64 -5.87 -10.70
C ASN A 55 -0.63 -5.80 -9.55
N ASP A 56 0.21 -4.78 -9.53
CA ASP A 56 1.16 -4.56 -8.42
C ASP A 56 0.41 -4.34 -7.10
N TYR A 57 -0.65 -3.56 -7.15
CA TYR A 57 -1.45 -3.30 -5.96
C TYR A 57 -2.11 -4.58 -5.45
N GLN A 58 -2.69 -5.37 -6.36
CA GLN A 58 -3.30 -6.64 -5.97
C GLN A 58 -2.28 -7.59 -5.34
N TRP A 59 -1.06 -7.62 -5.90
CA TRP A 59 0.02 -8.44 -5.35
C TRP A 59 0.33 -8.01 -3.91
N ILE A 60 0.44 -6.70 -3.65
CA ILE A 60 0.69 -6.17 -2.30
C ILE A 60 -0.40 -6.64 -1.34
N LEU A 61 -1.67 -6.49 -1.71
CA LEU A 61 -2.78 -6.89 -0.86
C LEU A 61 -2.77 -8.39 -0.59
N ASN A 62 -2.48 -9.19 -1.62
CA ASN A 62 -2.39 -10.65 -1.47
C ASN A 62 -1.26 -11.05 -0.54
N GLN A 63 -0.10 -10.38 -0.63
CA GLN A 63 1.03 -10.66 0.24
C GLN A 63 0.75 -10.27 1.68
N LEU A 64 0.10 -9.13 1.91
CA LEU A 64 -0.19 -8.64 3.26
C LEU A 64 -1.29 -9.42 3.97
N THR A 65 -2.11 -10.15 3.23
CA THR A 65 -3.23 -10.92 3.79
C THR A 65 -3.12 -12.42 3.52
N ARG A 66 -1.94 -12.87 3.14
CA ARG A 66 -1.72 -14.23 2.66
C ARG A 66 -2.00 -15.30 3.73
N PHE A 67 -1.79 -14.99 5.00
CA PHE A 67 -2.30 -15.82 6.10
C PHE A 67 -3.70 -15.31 6.44
N GLY A 68 -4.68 -16.19 6.49
CA GLY A 68 -6.04 -15.79 6.83
C GLY A 68 -6.18 -15.32 8.26
N PRO A 69 -7.31 -14.74 8.61
CA PRO A 69 -7.54 -14.29 9.98
C PRO A 69 -7.63 -15.48 10.93
N VAL A 70 -7.24 -15.28 12.20
CA VAL A 70 -7.43 -16.26 13.25
C VAL A 70 -8.80 -16.03 13.88
N VAL A 71 -9.64 -17.07 13.87
CA VAL A 71 -11.01 -16.97 14.34
C VAL A 71 -11.18 -17.86 15.56
N GLY A 72 -11.79 -17.33 16.61
CA GLY A 72 -12.08 -18.07 17.82
C GLY A 72 -13.29 -18.99 17.69
N ARG A 73 -13.54 -19.81 18.70
CA ARG A 73 -14.64 -20.77 18.71
C ARG A 73 -16.02 -20.10 18.57
N ASP A 74 -16.14 -18.86 19.03
CA ASP A 74 -17.38 -18.09 18.97
C ASP A 74 -17.55 -17.37 17.63
N GLY A 75 -16.63 -17.58 16.67
CA GLY A 75 -16.67 -16.94 15.39
C GLY A 75 -16.08 -15.54 15.35
N LYS A 76 -15.60 -15.03 16.47
CA LYS A 76 -14.96 -13.71 16.52
C LYS A 76 -13.54 -13.76 16.02
N VAL A 77 -13.14 -12.72 15.28
CA VAL A 77 -11.77 -12.61 14.78
C VAL A 77 -10.85 -12.22 15.92
N LEU A 78 -9.89 -13.10 16.23
CA LEU A 78 -8.88 -12.86 17.27
C LEU A 78 -7.68 -12.09 16.71
N CYS A 79 -7.37 -12.33 15.44
CA CYS A 79 -6.25 -11.68 14.76
C CYS A 79 -6.65 -11.49 13.31
N SER A 80 -6.50 -10.28 12.80
CA SER A 80 -6.83 -9.98 11.41
C SER A 80 -5.85 -10.66 10.45
N ALA A 81 -6.23 -10.79 9.18
CA ALA A 81 -5.36 -11.41 8.18
C ALA A 81 -4.03 -10.68 8.06
N ILE A 82 -4.03 -9.34 8.10
CA ILE A 82 -2.79 -8.58 8.01
C ILE A 82 -1.93 -8.78 9.26
N GLU A 83 -2.50 -8.73 10.44
CA GLU A 83 -1.75 -8.96 11.68
C GLU A 83 -1.13 -10.34 11.69
N GLU A 84 -1.92 -11.37 11.33
CA GLU A 84 -1.44 -12.75 11.26
C GLU A 84 -0.30 -12.88 10.26
N THR A 85 -0.45 -12.30 9.08
CA THR A 85 0.57 -12.36 8.04
C THR A 85 1.87 -11.69 8.50
N LEU A 86 1.78 -10.49 9.05
CA LEU A 86 2.97 -9.75 9.48
C LEU A 86 3.68 -10.43 10.66
N ASN A 87 2.95 -11.19 11.47
CA ASN A 87 3.56 -11.98 12.54
C ASN A 87 4.34 -13.18 12.03
N HIS A 88 4.10 -13.63 10.79
CA HIS A 88 4.68 -14.86 10.26
C HIS A 88 5.70 -14.64 9.14
N ILE A 89 5.73 -13.48 8.49
CA ILE A 89 6.70 -13.24 7.42
C ILE A 89 8.04 -12.79 8.00
N ARG A 90 9.09 -13.00 7.22
CA ARG A 90 10.43 -12.51 7.55
C ARG A 90 10.57 -11.05 7.17
N ASN A 91 11.54 -10.36 7.78
CA ASN A 91 11.84 -8.98 7.42
C ASN A 91 12.22 -8.84 5.96
N SER A 92 12.92 -9.84 5.38
CA SER A 92 13.26 -9.82 3.95
C SER A 92 12.02 -9.82 3.05
N THR A 93 10.99 -10.58 3.43
CA THR A 93 9.72 -10.59 2.72
C THR A 93 9.03 -9.23 2.87
N GLY A 94 9.04 -8.68 4.09
CA GLY A 94 8.48 -7.35 4.35
C GLY A 94 9.16 -6.27 3.53
N SER A 95 10.47 -6.35 3.39
CA SER A 95 11.23 -5.40 2.57
C SER A 95 10.82 -5.46 1.10
N LYS A 96 10.56 -6.65 0.58
CA LYS A 96 10.08 -6.80 -0.81
C LYS A 96 8.71 -6.16 -1.01
N ILE A 97 7.84 -6.31 -0.03
CA ILE A 97 6.51 -5.68 -0.08
C ILE A 97 6.66 -4.16 -0.03
N ALA A 98 7.50 -3.65 0.88
CA ALA A 98 7.77 -2.22 1.00
C ALA A 98 8.33 -1.65 -0.31
N GLU A 99 9.22 -2.38 -0.96
CA GLU A 99 9.78 -1.97 -2.26
C GLU A 99 8.70 -1.83 -3.33
N ARG A 100 7.72 -2.73 -3.34
CA ARG A 100 6.62 -2.66 -4.30
C ARG A 100 5.70 -1.48 -4.00
N ILE A 101 5.49 -1.16 -2.73
CA ILE A 101 4.74 0.03 -2.33
C ILE A 101 5.47 1.29 -2.82
N LEU A 102 6.79 1.34 -2.64
CA LEU A 102 7.62 2.44 -3.14
C LEU A 102 7.49 2.57 -4.66
N HIS A 103 7.48 1.46 -5.38
CA HIS A 103 7.32 1.46 -6.84
C HIS A 103 5.99 2.11 -7.25
N ILE A 104 4.89 1.75 -6.59
CA ILE A 104 3.59 2.37 -6.89
C ILE A 104 3.64 3.87 -6.63
N TYR A 105 4.23 4.27 -5.50
CA TYR A 105 4.37 5.70 -5.19
C TYR A 105 5.16 6.42 -6.27
N HIS A 106 6.30 5.87 -6.70
CA HIS A 106 7.14 6.50 -7.71
C HIS A 106 6.40 6.68 -9.04
N GLU A 107 5.64 5.67 -9.46
CA GLU A 107 4.87 5.76 -10.70
C GLU A 107 3.77 6.82 -10.59
N LEU A 108 3.07 6.87 -9.46
CA LEU A 108 2.04 7.89 -9.25
C LEU A 108 2.65 9.28 -9.16
N ASN A 109 3.77 9.40 -8.48
CA ASN A 109 4.48 10.67 -8.36
C ASN A 109 4.94 11.18 -9.73
N TRP A 110 5.47 10.28 -10.56
CA TRP A 110 5.91 10.65 -11.90
C TRP A 110 4.74 11.14 -12.75
N LEU A 111 3.61 10.44 -12.72
CA LEU A 111 2.41 10.85 -13.44
C LEU A 111 1.89 12.21 -12.97
N TYR A 112 1.87 12.42 -11.67
CA TYR A 112 1.42 13.67 -11.07
C TYR A 112 2.36 14.83 -11.44
N MET A 113 3.66 14.65 -11.26
CA MET A 113 4.67 15.68 -11.51
C MET A 113 4.77 16.01 -13.00
N GLU A 114 4.65 15.01 -13.86
CA GLU A 114 4.66 15.26 -15.30
C GLU A 114 3.49 16.16 -15.72
N ARG A 115 2.31 15.91 -15.16
CA ARG A 115 1.14 16.76 -15.45
C ARG A 115 1.30 18.17 -14.92
N GLU A 116 1.92 18.30 -13.75
CA GLU A 116 2.18 19.60 -13.14
C GLU A 116 3.17 20.43 -13.95
N THR A 117 4.14 19.78 -14.59
CA THR A 117 5.21 20.48 -15.33
C THR A 117 4.87 20.69 -16.82
N GLU A 118 3.77 20.14 -17.30
CA GLU A 118 3.37 20.33 -18.69
C GLU A 118 2.96 21.78 -18.96
N PRO A 119 3.49 22.39 -20.01
CA PRO A 119 3.13 23.77 -20.35
C PRO A 119 1.70 23.91 -20.87
#